data_8fe263958a4fd555efb928e39c45c6e1
#
_entry.id   8fe263958a4fd555efb928e39c45c6e1
#
_cell.length_a   1.000
_cell.length_b   1.000
_cell.length_c   1.000
_cell.angle_alpha   90.00
_cell.angle_beta   90.00
_cell.angle_gamma   90.00
#
_symmetry.space_group_name_H-M   'P 1'
#
loop_
_entity.id
_entity.type
_entity.pdbx_description
1 polymer ?
#
loop_
_entity_poly.entity_id
_entity_poly.type
_entity_poly.pdbx_seq_one_letter_code
_entity_poly.pdbx_strand_id
1 'polypeptide(L)'
;VNKNGGNGSNWRSNVLAFSSDTELTDGLKIDSMLLDADGKALEVCAGGKTNPEVYQTSIPTSAIRAGKTDCVHIMNIYDWGAPHGRWLTNFSSVYTSNDDGRTWERREEVTFSPDSHFSQVAYAKCDGWIYMLGTQAGRGDAAYLARFLEKDLLDMKAYEYWNGESKEWIRGNEAAATPVLR
;
A
#
# COMPACT_ATOMS: atom_id res chain seq x y z
N VAL A 1 5.57 -28.45 -9.04
CA VAL A 1 4.82 -27.25 -8.59
C VAL A 1 4.86 -27.28 -7.08
N ASN A 2 5.49 -26.28 -6.45
CA ASN A 2 5.56 -26.17 -5.00
C ASN A 2 4.14 -25.89 -4.47
N LYS A 3 3.58 -26.81 -3.67
CA LYS A 3 2.21 -26.70 -3.14
C LYS A 3 2.08 -25.67 -2.01
N ASN A 4 3.21 -25.19 -1.48
CA ASN A 4 3.25 -24.20 -0.40
C ASN A 4 3.54 -22.83 -1.02
N GLY A 5 2.51 -22.08 -1.37
CA GLY A 5 2.67 -20.71 -1.85
C GLY A 5 3.64 -19.93 -0.95
N GLY A 6 4.50 -19.13 -1.54
CA GLY A 6 5.47 -18.32 -0.82
C GLY A 6 6.77 -19.05 -0.38
N ASN A 7 6.91 -20.34 -0.63
CA ASN A 7 8.09 -21.14 -0.24
C ASN A 7 8.98 -21.58 -1.41
N GLY A 8 8.83 -20.97 -2.57
CA GLY A 8 9.68 -21.22 -3.74
C GLY A 8 11.07 -20.59 -3.60
N SER A 9 12.04 -21.10 -4.36
CA SER A 9 13.44 -20.62 -4.35
C SER A 9 13.58 -19.15 -4.81
N ASN A 10 12.64 -18.64 -5.58
CA ASN A 10 12.61 -17.27 -6.10
C ASN A 10 11.39 -16.50 -5.59
N TRP A 11 10.91 -16.80 -4.41
CA TRP A 11 9.81 -16.08 -3.81
C TRP A 11 10.18 -14.60 -3.58
N ARG A 12 9.24 -13.71 -3.86
CA ARG A 12 9.34 -12.27 -3.64
C ARG A 12 8.14 -11.81 -2.81
N SER A 13 8.36 -10.85 -1.92
CA SER A 13 7.28 -10.23 -1.12
C SER A 13 6.33 -9.41 -2.00
N ASN A 14 6.86 -8.80 -3.03
CA ASN A 14 6.13 -8.01 -4.00
C ASN A 14 6.89 -7.99 -5.33
N VAL A 15 6.19 -7.79 -6.41
CA VAL A 15 6.75 -7.66 -7.75
C VAL A 15 5.92 -6.67 -8.56
N LEU A 16 6.51 -6.10 -9.60
CA LEU A 16 5.82 -5.24 -10.55
C LEU A 16 5.79 -5.89 -11.93
N ALA A 17 4.61 -5.92 -12.51
CA ALA A 17 4.39 -6.34 -13.89
C ALA A 17 3.85 -5.16 -14.72
N PHE A 18 4.13 -5.19 -16.01
CA PHE A 18 3.64 -4.22 -16.97
C PHE A 18 2.69 -4.87 -17.94
N SER A 19 1.62 -4.15 -18.28
CA SER A 19 0.61 -4.58 -19.25
C SER A 19 0.17 -3.39 -20.08
N SER A 20 0.07 -3.59 -21.38
CA SER A 20 -0.58 -2.67 -22.33
C SER A 20 -2.02 -3.09 -22.63
N ASP A 21 -2.52 -4.13 -21.96
CA ASP A 21 -3.84 -4.69 -22.18
C ASP A 21 -4.94 -3.71 -21.70
N THR A 22 -5.80 -3.31 -22.62
CA THR A 22 -6.95 -2.45 -22.35
C THR A 22 -8.29 -3.19 -22.48
N GLU A 23 -8.26 -4.45 -22.92
CA GLU A 23 -9.45 -5.30 -23.05
C GLU A 23 -9.37 -6.45 -22.04
N LEU A 24 -10.09 -6.29 -20.93
CA LEU A 24 -9.98 -7.19 -19.78
C LEU A 24 -11.05 -8.29 -19.73
N THR A 25 -11.93 -8.38 -20.74
CA THR A 25 -13.03 -9.38 -20.77
C THR A 25 -12.53 -10.80 -20.92
N ASP A 26 -11.35 -11.00 -21.51
CA ASP A 26 -10.69 -12.30 -21.67
C ASP A 26 -9.54 -12.54 -20.64
N GLY A 27 -9.45 -11.68 -19.62
CA GLY A 27 -8.42 -11.70 -18.57
C GLY A 27 -7.29 -10.71 -18.85
N LEU A 28 -6.40 -10.54 -17.87
CA LEU A 28 -5.26 -9.64 -17.96
C LEU A 28 -4.06 -10.33 -18.61
N LYS A 29 -3.52 -9.73 -19.67
CA LYS A 29 -2.26 -10.17 -20.32
C LYS A 29 -1.09 -9.37 -19.78
N ILE A 30 -0.07 -10.06 -19.29
CA ILE A 30 1.18 -9.43 -18.80
C ILE A 30 2.21 -9.41 -19.92
N ASP A 31 2.72 -8.22 -20.24
CA ASP A 31 3.73 -8.03 -21.27
C ASP A 31 5.15 -8.28 -20.75
N SER A 32 5.44 -7.80 -19.54
CA SER A 32 6.78 -7.90 -18.94
C SER A 32 6.73 -7.76 -17.42
N MET A 33 7.87 -8.04 -16.79
CA MET A 33 8.09 -7.86 -15.35
C MET A 33 9.25 -6.90 -15.13
N LEU A 34 9.25 -6.19 -14.00
CA LEU A 34 10.43 -5.49 -13.51
C LEU A 34 11.45 -6.54 -13.04
N LEU A 35 12.63 -6.55 -13.66
CA LEU A 35 13.66 -7.57 -13.43
C LEU A 35 14.92 -6.95 -12.85
N ASP A 36 15.65 -7.72 -12.04
CA ASP A 36 17.01 -7.44 -11.62
C ASP A 36 18.03 -7.78 -12.71
N ALA A 37 19.32 -7.55 -12.43
CA ALA A 37 20.42 -7.83 -13.37
C ALA A 37 20.57 -9.31 -13.75
N ASP A 38 20.05 -10.22 -12.91
CA ASP A 38 20.06 -11.66 -13.15
C ASP A 38 18.80 -12.15 -13.92
N GLY A 39 17.91 -11.24 -14.33
CA GLY A 39 16.67 -11.55 -15.01
C GLY A 39 15.60 -12.14 -14.09
N LYS A 40 15.69 -11.94 -12.78
CA LYS A 40 14.69 -12.34 -11.80
C LYS A 40 13.80 -11.16 -11.44
N ALA A 41 12.55 -11.43 -11.04
CA ALA A 41 11.62 -10.39 -10.61
C ALA A 41 12.22 -9.57 -9.45
N LEU A 42 12.28 -8.24 -9.65
CA LEU A 42 12.76 -7.28 -8.65
C LEU A 42 11.62 -6.93 -7.68
N GLU A 43 11.92 -6.82 -6.39
CA GLU A 43 10.99 -6.26 -5.40
C GLU A 43 10.96 -4.73 -5.50
N VAL A 44 9.75 -4.14 -5.54
CA VAL A 44 9.55 -2.69 -5.42
C VAL A 44 10.06 -2.20 -4.06
N CYS A 45 9.86 -3.01 -3.05
CA CYS A 45 10.27 -2.76 -1.67
C CYS A 45 10.80 -4.05 -1.07
N ALA A 46 11.91 -3.96 -0.35
CA ALA A 46 12.51 -5.11 0.31
C ALA A 46 11.51 -5.83 1.24
N GLY A 47 11.43 -7.14 1.10
CA GLY A 47 10.56 -8.00 1.89
C GLY A 47 11.32 -8.99 2.75
N GLY A 48 10.58 -9.87 3.46
CA GLY A 48 11.14 -10.82 4.41
C GLY A 48 12.14 -11.80 3.82
N LYS A 49 12.04 -12.10 2.51
CA LYS A 49 12.99 -13.01 1.85
C LYS A 49 14.32 -12.36 1.51
N THR A 50 14.32 -11.05 1.30
CA THR A 50 15.55 -10.27 1.04
C THR A 50 16.12 -9.68 2.33
N ASN A 51 15.29 -9.50 3.37
CA ASN A 51 15.70 -9.00 4.68
C ASN A 51 14.95 -9.71 5.82
N PRO A 52 15.18 -11.01 6.05
CA PRO A 52 14.41 -11.84 6.97
C PRO A 52 14.60 -11.48 8.45
N GLU A 53 15.63 -10.71 8.79
CA GLU A 53 15.90 -10.27 10.17
C GLU A 53 14.99 -9.10 10.59
N VAL A 54 14.44 -8.35 9.62
CA VAL A 54 13.67 -7.14 9.88
C VAL A 54 12.18 -7.34 9.62
N TYR A 55 11.82 -8.09 8.58
CA TYR A 55 10.43 -8.30 8.22
C TYR A 55 10.13 -9.73 7.82
N GLN A 56 8.86 -10.13 7.94
CA GLN A 56 8.39 -11.34 7.30
C GLN A 56 7.99 -11.10 5.84
N THR A 57 7.34 -9.96 5.56
CA THR A 57 6.98 -9.58 4.19
C THR A 57 6.62 -8.09 4.09
N SER A 58 6.61 -7.59 2.86
CA SER A 58 6.13 -6.24 2.52
C SER A 58 5.07 -6.36 1.43
N ILE A 59 3.84 -5.99 1.76
CA ILE A 59 2.66 -6.23 0.90
C ILE A 59 2.15 -4.92 0.33
N PRO A 60 2.11 -4.76 -1.01
CA PRO A 60 1.37 -3.70 -1.65
C PRO A 60 -0.13 -3.87 -1.37
N THR A 61 -0.79 -2.84 -0.87
CA THR A 61 -2.23 -2.86 -0.60
C THR A 61 -3.02 -2.07 -1.61
N SER A 62 -2.46 -0.99 -2.13
CA SER A 62 -3.07 -0.17 -3.17
C SER A 62 -2.02 0.61 -3.95
N ALA A 63 -2.36 1.01 -5.17
CA ALA A 63 -1.55 1.89 -5.99
C ALA A 63 -2.43 2.98 -6.61
N ILE A 64 -1.82 4.16 -6.86
CA ILE A 64 -2.48 5.29 -7.50
C ILE A 64 -1.44 6.15 -8.21
N ARG A 65 -1.83 6.83 -9.28
CA ARG A 65 -1.02 7.88 -9.90
C ARG A 65 -1.49 9.25 -9.44
N ALA A 66 -0.61 10.04 -8.82
CA ALA A 66 -0.85 11.41 -8.40
C ALA A 66 -0.06 12.37 -9.30
N GLY A 67 -0.74 13.12 -10.16
CA GLY A 67 -0.10 13.91 -11.19
C GLY A 67 0.78 13.03 -12.11
N LYS A 68 2.11 13.17 -12.01
CA LYS A 68 3.09 12.37 -12.78
C LYS A 68 3.79 11.29 -11.96
N THR A 69 3.46 11.19 -10.67
CA THR A 69 4.12 10.29 -9.73
C THR A 69 3.27 9.03 -9.54
N ASP A 70 3.84 7.87 -9.82
CA ASP A 70 3.24 6.60 -9.43
C ASP A 70 3.50 6.34 -7.96
N CYS A 71 2.48 5.88 -7.25
CA CYS A 71 2.49 5.69 -5.82
C CYS A 71 1.96 4.29 -5.49
N VAL A 72 2.64 3.58 -4.61
CA VAL A 72 2.17 2.33 -4.02
C VAL A 72 2.22 2.41 -2.50
N HIS A 73 1.14 2.01 -1.86
CA HIS A 73 1.07 1.87 -0.41
C HIS A 73 1.47 0.46 -0.04
N ILE A 74 2.47 0.33 0.82
CA ILE A 74 3.04 -0.95 1.23
C ILE A 74 2.95 -1.11 2.73
N MET A 75 2.36 -2.21 3.16
CA MET A 75 2.29 -2.65 4.55
C MET A 75 3.45 -3.58 4.84
N ASN A 76 4.27 -3.24 5.85
CA ASN A 76 5.42 -4.02 6.26
C ASN A 76 5.06 -4.88 7.48
N ILE A 77 5.00 -6.19 7.28
CA ILE A 77 4.56 -7.14 8.31
C ILE A 77 5.78 -7.83 8.93
N TYR A 78 5.81 -7.88 10.26
CA TYR A 78 6.79 -8.67 10.99
C TYR A 78 6.22 -9.94 11.64
N ASP A 79 4.89 -10.01 11.87
CA ASP A 79 4.26 -11.21 12.44
C ASP A 79 2.83 -11.39 11.89
N TRP A 80 2.53 -12.61 11.46
CA TRP A 80 1.21 -13.06 11.03
C TRP A 80 0.36 -13.63 12.16
N GLY A 81 0.98 -13.90 13.31
CA GLY A 81 0.42 -14.71 14.42
C GLY A 81 -0.50 -13.96 15.37
N ALA A 82 -0.87 -12.73 15.09
CA ALA A 82 -1.76 -11.96 15.96
C ALA A 82 -3.19 -12.55 15.97
N PRO A 83 -3.89 -12.51 17.13
CA PRO A 83 -5.25 -13.03 17.26
C PRO A 83 -6.26 -12.31 16.35
N HIS A 84 -7.40 -12.98 16.09
CA HIS A 84 -8.57 -12.38 15.45
C HIS A 84 -8.36 -11.85 14.02
N GLY A 85 -7.43 -12.44 13.25
CA GLY A 85 -7.19 -12.03 11.88
C GLY A 85 -6.43 -10.70 11.75
N ARG A 86 -5.80 -10.23 12.82
CA ARG A 86 -4.88 -9.09 12.81
C ARG A 86 -3.48 -9.54 12.42
N TRP A 87 -2.73 -8.63 11.84
CA TRP A 87 -1.30 -8.79 11.54
C TRP A 87 -0.52 -7.72 12.25
N LEU A 88 0.68 -8.04 12.71
CA LEU A 88 1.55 -7.05 13.33
C LEU A 88 2.48 -6.45 12.28
N THR A 89 2.46 -5.14 12.20
CA THR A 89 3.26 -4.36 11.24
C THR A 89 4.34 -3.57 11.95
N ASN A 90 5.48 -3.37 11.29
CA ASN A 90 6.45 -2.38 11.71
C ASN A 90 5.96 -0.97 11.38
N PHE A 91 5.40 -0.81 10.20
CA PHE A 91 4.83 0.41 9.65
C PHE A 91 4.08 0.09 8.35
N SER A 92 3.35 1.07 7.83
CA SER A 92 3.01 1.14 6.41
C SER A 92 3.54 2.44 5.84
N SER A 93 3.90 2.45 4.57
CA SER A 93 4.51 3.64 3.96
C SER A 93 4.21 3.68 2.46
N VAL A 94 4.33 4.88 1.90
CA VAL A 94 4.21 5.12 0.47
C VAL A 94 5.57 4.98 -0.18
N TYR A 95 5.60 4.30 -1.32
CA TYR A 95 6.74 4.25 -2.24
C TYR A 95 6.34 4.94 -3.54
N THR A 96 7.23 5.73 -4.11
CA THR A 96 6.94 6.49 -5.33
C THR A 96 7.93 6.20 -6.44
N SER A 97 7.44 6.30 -7.67
CA SER A 97 8.21 6.25 -8.90
C SER A 97 7.87 7.45 -9.78
N ASN A 98 8.89 8.03 -10.45
CA ASN A 98 8.74 9.10 -11.42
C ASN A 98 9.31 8.71 -12.82
N ASP A 99 9.54 7.42 -13.04
CA ASP A 99 10.14 6.85 -14.24
C ASP A 99 9.36 5.64 -14.78
N ASP A 100 8.03 5.74 -14.69
CA ASP A 100 7.08 4.70 -15.12
C ASP A 100 7.34 3.34 -14.45
N GLY A 101 7.60 3.37 -13.15
CA GLY A 101 7.71 2.17 -12.31
C GLY A 101 9.07 1.47 -12.37
N ARG A 102 10.10 2.06 -13.00
CA ARG A 102 11.42 1.42 -13.11
C ARG A 102 12.23 1.49 -11.84
N THR A 103 12.13 2.61 -11.11
CA THR A 103 12.75 2.77 -9.79
C THR A 103 11.73 3.27 -8.78
N TRP A 104 11.90 2.84 -7.53
CA TRP A 104 10.99 3.15 -6.44
C TRP A 104 11.76 3.64 -5.23
N GLU A 105 11.23 4.67 -4.58
CA GLU A 105 11.78 5.25 -3.38
C GLU A 105 10.73 5.29 -2.27
N ARG A 106 11.11 4.81 -1.07
CA ARG A 106 10.27 4.96 0.11
C ARG A 106 10.19 6.42 0.52
N ARG A 107 8.98 6.87 0.81
CA ARG A 107 8.71 8.21 1.34
C ARG A 107 8.52 8.13 2.86
N GLU A 108 9.62 8.38 3.59
CA GLU A 108 9.62 8.28 5.04
C GLU A 108 8.68 9.30 5.70
N GLU A 109 8.49 10.45 5.06
CA GLU A 109 7.53 11.49 5.44
C GLU A 109 6.07 11.04 5.37
N VAL A 110 5.77 9.95 4.64
CA VAL A 110 4.45 9.33 4.58
C VAL A 110 4.53 7.92 5.18
N THR A 111 4.61 7.88 6.49
CA THR A 111 4.68 6.63 7.25
C THR A 111 3.55 6.56 8.27
N PHE A 112 2.82 5.46 8.24
CA PHE A 112 1.73 5.13 9.16
C PHE A 112 2.26 4.19 10.24
N SER A 113 1.90 4.47 11.50
CA SER A 113 2.29 3.64 12.64
C SER A 113 1.62 2.26 12.59
N PRO A 114 2.12 1.28 13.38
CA PRO A 114 1.47 -0.04 13.47
C PRO A 114 0.00 0.01 13.88
N ASP A 115 -0.40 1.00 14.67
CA ASP A 115 -1.77 1.17 15.17
C ASP A 115 -2.65 2.04 14.26
N SER A 116 -2.12 2.51 13.14
CA SER A 116 -2.85 3.37 12.21
C SER A 116 -4.05 2.63 11.60
N HIS A 117 -5.16 3.36 11.47
CA HIS A 117 -6.34 2.92 10.71
C HIS A 117 -6.10 2.89 9.18
N PHE A 118 -4.92 3.27 8.74
CA PHE A 118 -4.52 3.30 7.34
C PHE A 118 -3.28 2.43 7.07
N SER A 119 -3.12 1.35 7.85
CA SER A 119 -2.06 0.36 7.62
C SER A 119 -2.21 -0.36 6.27
N GLN A 120 -3.43 -0.67 5.89
CA GLN A 120 -3.78 -1.15 4.56
C GLN A 120 -4.91 -0.28 3.99
N VAL A 121 -4.81 0.06 2.70
CA VAL A 121 -5.70 1.05 2.10
C VAL A 121 -6.19 0.61 0.72
N ALA A 122 -7.30 1.23 0.29
CA ALA A 122 -7.72 1.31 -1.09
C ALA A 122 -7.81 2.78 -1.48
N TYR A 123 -7.23 3.14 -2.62
CA TYR A 123 -7.29 4.48 -3.17
C TYR A 123 -8.36 4.61 -4.24
N ALA A 124 -9.00 5.78 -4.26
CA ALA A 124 -9.84 6.21 -5.38
C ALA A 124 -9.59 7.70 -5.68
N LYS A 125 -9.68 8.09 -6.94
CA LYS A 125 -9.46 9.47 -7.38
C LYS A 125 -10.77 10.09 -7.85
N CYS A 126 -11.06 11.29 -7.38
CA CYS A 126 -12.22 12.08 -7.79
C CYS A 126 -11.91 13.57 -7.64
N ASP A 127 -12.14 14.36 -8.71
CA ASP A 127 -12.07 15.83 -8.72
C ASP A 127 -10.77 16.40 -8.11
N GLY A 128 -9.61 15.82 -8.43
CA GLY A 128 -8.30 16.24 -7.94
C GLY A 128 -7.97 15.81 -6.51
N TRP A 129 -8.90 15.11 -5.84
CA TRP A 129 -8.71 14.45 -4.56
C TRP A 129 -8.36 12.99 -4.75
N ILE A 130 -7.48 12.49 -3.88
CA ILE A 130 -7.28 11.07 -3.64
C ILE A 130 -7.97 10.73 -2.33
N TYR A 131 -8.96 9.84 -2.40
CA TYR A 131 -9.63 9.26 -1.24
C TYR A 131 -8.91 7.98 -0.84
N MET A 132 -8.79 7.77 0.45
CA MET A 132 -8.12 6.62 1.05
C MET A 132 -9.07 5.95 2.02
N LEU A 133 -9.60 4.78 1.66
CA LEU A 133 -10.34 3.92 2.57
C LEU A 133 -9.33 2.98 3.24
N GLY A 134 -9.21 3.06 4.55
CA GLY A 134 -8.19 2.36 5.31
C GLY A 134 -8.74 1.49 6.42
N THR A 135 -7.97 0.46 6.78
CA THR A 135 -8.19 -0.37 7.97
C THR A 135 -6.85 -0.58 8.69
N GLN A 136 -6.90 -1.01 9.94
CA GLN A 136 -5.72 -1.60 10.57
C GLN A 136 -5.27 -2.85 9.81
N ALA A 137 -4.03 -3.26 10.02
CA ALA A 137 -3.49 -4.45 9.39
C ALA A 137 -4.26 -5.70 9.81
N GLY A 138 -4.88 -6.39 8.85
CA GLY A 138 -5.71 -7.57 9.11
C GLY A 138 -7.03 -7.58 8.36
N ARG A 139 -8.00 -8.34 8.87
CA ARG A 139 -9.28 -8.60 8.20
C ARG A 139 -10.50 -8.38 9.10
N GLY A 140 -10.34 -7.82 10.29
CA GLY A 140 -11.42 -7.80 11.29
C GLY A 140 -11.77 -6.41 11.82
N ASP A 141 -11.10 -5.36 11.34
CA ASP A 141 -11.31 -4.02 11.86
C ASP A 141 -12.25 -3.18 10.99
N ALA A 142 -12.77 -2.13 11.60
CA ALA A 142 -13.59 -1.13 10.94
C ALA A 142 -12.80 -0.39 9.84
N ALA A 143 -13.50 0.14 8.86
CA ALA A 143 -12.90 0.97 7.82
C ALA A 143 -13.10 2.46 8.11
N TYR A 144 -12.09 3.24 7.78
CA TYR A 144 -11.99 4.69 7.98
C TYR A 144 -11.73 5.39 6.65
N LEU A 145 -12.12 6.65 6.56
CA LEU A 145 -11.98 7.42 5.33
C LEU A 145 -11.08 8.63 5.56
N ALA A 146 -10.11 8.81 4.67
CA ALA A 146 -9.29 10.00 4.56
C ALA A 146 -9.25 10.49 3.11
N ARG A 147 -8.76 11.71 2.91
CA ARG A 147 -8.50 12.25 1.57
C ARG A 147 -7.35 13.26 1.62
N PHE A 148 -6.76 13.49 0.46
CA PHE A 148 -5.75 14.53 0.24
C PHE A 148 -5.77 14.97 -1.23
N LEU A 149 -5.32 16.18 -1.52
CA LEU A 149 -5.15 16.63 -2.90
C LEU A 149 -3.94 15.89 -3.54
N GLU A 150 -4.00 15.62 -4.83
CA GLU A 150 -2.90 14.92 -5.54
C GLU A 150 -1.52 15.57 -5.29
N LYS A 151 -1.48 16.90 -5.23
CA LYS A 151 -0.25 17.67 -4.97
C LYS A 151 0.30 17.48 -3.55
N ASP A 152 -0.54 17.05 -2.61
CA ASP A 152 -0.23 16.91 -1.19
C ASP A 152 0.08 15.45 -0.82
N LEU A 153 0.32 14.58 -1.81
CA LEU A 153 0.65 13.16 -1.61
C LEU A 153 1.70 12.93 -0.53
N LEU A 154 2.73 13.78 -0.46
CA LEU A 154 3.85 13.65 0.48
C LEU A 154 3.74 14.55 1.71
N ASP A 155 2.61 15.21 1.92
CA ASP A 155 2.36 16.05 3.11
C ASP A 155 1.21 15.51 3.97
N MET A 156 1.51 14.59 4.89
CA MET A 156 0.51 14.04 5.81
C MET A 156 -0.21 15.08 6.67
N LYS A 157 0.37 16.27 6.85
CA LYS A 157 -0.30 17.38 7.58
C LYS A 157 -1.44 17.99 6.76
N ALA A 158 -1.43 17.77 5.44
CA ALA A 158 -2.50 18.19 4.55
C ALA A 158 -3.61 17.15 4.40
N TYR A 159 -3.41 15.92 4.91
CA TYR A 159 -4.42 14.87 4.87
C TYR A 159 -5.62 15.25 5.73
N GLU A 160 -6.80 14.96 5.23
CA GLU A 160 -8.07 15.19 5.92
C GLU A 160 -8.71 13.85 6.25
N TYR A 161 -9.17 13.70 7.48
CA TYR A 161 -9.74 12.48 8.04
C TYR A 161 -11.22 12.71 8.33
N TRP A 162 -12.08 11.81 7.88
CA TRP A 162 -13.53 11.95 8.06
C TRP A 162 -13.96 11.66 9.48
N ASN A 163 -14.64 12.62 10.09
CA ASN A 163 -15.33 12.45 11.36
C ASN A 163 -16.85 12.45 11.11
N GLY A 164 -17.48 11.27 11.23
CA GLY A 164 -18.90 11.10 11.00
C GLY A 164 -19.79 11.64 12.13
N GLU A 165 -19.22 11.90 13.32
CA GLU A 165 -19.96 12.48 14.45
C GLU A 165 -20.16 14.00 14.22
N SER A 166 -19.09 14.70 13.90
CA SER A 166 -19.17 16.14 13.56
C SER A 166 -19.60 16.38 12.11
N LYS A 167 -19.54 15.37 11.25
CA LYS A 167 -19.76 15.43 9.79
C LYS A 167 -18.78 16.38 9.09
N GLU A 168 -17.52 16.36 9.54
CA GLU A 168 -16.48 17.25 9.05
C GLU A 168 -15.22 16.47 8.64
N TRP A 169 -14.43 17.07 7.76
CA TRP A 169 -13.08 16.64 7.43
C TRP A 169 -12.10 17.32 8.38
N ILE A 170 -11.38 16.54 9.18
CA ILE A 170 -10.41 17.03 10.17
C ILE A 170 -9.01 16.92 9.58
N ARG A 171 -8.35 18.05 9.38
CA ARG A 171 -7.03 18.12 8.78
C ARG A 171 -5.93 17.70 9.76
N GLY A 172 -4.99 16.87 9.28
CA GLY A 172 -3.75 16.50 9.98
C GLY A 172 -3.93 15.71 11.27
N ASN A 173 -5.11 15.18 11.55
CA ASN A 173 -5.41 14.47 12.80
C ASN A 173 -6.13 13.14 12.51
N GLU A 174 -5.36 12.07 12.32
CA GLU A 174 -5.89 10.72 12.10
C GLU A 174 -6.77 10.24 13.26
N ALA A 175 -6.40 10.57 14.51
CA ALA A 175 -7.14 10.12 15.69
C ALA A 175 -8.57 10.67 15.77
N ALA A 176 -8.89 11.71 15.00
CA ALA A 176 -10.24 12.23 14.90
C ALA A 176 -11.13 11.47 13.91
N ALA A 177 -10.57 10.52 13.12
CA ALA A 177 -11.35 9.71 12.20
C ALA A 177 -12.34 8.82 12.95
N THR A 178 -13.56 8.70 12.41
CA THR A 178 -14.55 7.73 12.90
C THR A 178 -14.84 6.67 11.83
N PRO A 179 -15.23 5.45 12.23
CA PRO A 179 -15.52 4.38 11.29
C PRO A 179 -16.64 4.76 10.31
N VAL A 180 -16.43 4.44 9.03
CA VAL A 180 -17.45 4.55 7.97
C VAL A 180 -18.11 3.22 7.64
N LEU A 181 -17.43 2.10 7.96
CA LEU A 181 -17.94 0.73 7.90
C LEU A 181 -17.47 -0.04 9.14
N ARG A 182 -18.32 -0.95 9.62
CA ARG A 182 -18.02 -1.85 10.76
C ARG A 182 -18.30 -3.30 10.39
#